data_29b74d5d89779200ae634978b81e6d4b
#
_entry.id   29b74d5d89779200ae634978b81e6d4b
#
_cell.length_a   1.000
_cell.length_b   1.000
_cell.length_c   1.000
_cell.angle_alpha   90.00
_cell.angle_beta   90.00
_cell.angle_gamma   90.00
#
_symmetry.space_group_name_H-M   'P 1'
#
loop_
_entity.id
_entity.type
_entity.pdbx_description
1 polymer ?
#
loop_
_entity_poly.entity_id
_entity_poly.type
_entity_poly.pdbx_seq_one_letter_code
_entity_poly.pdbx_strand_id
1 'polypeptide(L)'
;AGMIIERFGGKISLLIAFSLAFLGAGLFVMFPTYSIVLTSLFAIGLGMAMLQVIILPLMREAGGEKKYAFNQVLAQIVFGAASFMSPFVLAGLMRKLTGEDPANDFFIRFLKGITPESLPWSSLYFIFTIVFVIMLVVISYVKFPKVELKEDELSLIHISEPTRPY
;
A
#
# COMPACT_ATOMS: atom_id res chain seq x y z
N ALA A 1 7.07 -9.34 -8.87
CA ALA A 1 6.29 -8.13 -9.21
C ALA A 1 6.54 -7.71 -10.66
N GLY A 2 7.79 -7.68 -11.18
CA GLY A 2 8.11 -7.35 -12.57
C GLY A 2 7.32 -8.18 -13.58
N MET A 3 7.36 -9.50 -13.50
CA MET A 3 6.60 -10.40 -14.38
C MET A 3 5.07 -10.16 -14.35
N ILE A 4 4.52 -9.70 -13.23
CA ILE A 4 3.09 -9.39 -13.12
C ILE A 4 2.78 -8.11 -13.90
N ILE A 5 3.65 -7.11 -13.84
CA ILE A 5 3.51 -5.85 -14.58
C ILE A 5 3.57 -6.10 -16.09
N GLU A 6 4.52 -6.93 -16.53
CA GLU A 6 4.68 -7.31 -17.95
C GLU A 6 3.46 -8.08 -18.47
N ARG A 7 2.93 -9.00 -17.68
CA ARG A 7 1.85 -9.89 -18.11
C ARG A 7 0.48 -9.23 -18.04
N PHE A 8 0.22 -8.42 -17.02
CA PHE A 8 -1.11 -7.88 -16.71
C PHE A 8 -1.20 -6.35 -16.84
N GLY A 9 -0.06 -5.66 -17.00
CA GLY A 9 0.00 -4.21 -17.03
C GLY A 9 -0.07 -3.53 -15.66
N GLY A 10 0.32 -2.25 -15.61
CA GLY A 10 0.45 -1.51 -14.34
C GLY A 10 -0.86 -1.38 -13.57
N LYS A 11 -1.99 -1.13 -14.24
CA LYS A 11 -3.31 -0.96 -13.59
C LYS A 11 -3.75 -2.22 -12.84
N ILE A 12 -3.69 -3.38 -13.49
CA ILE A 12 -4.11 -4.66 -12.90
C ILE A 12 -3.18 -5.02 -11.74
N SER A 13 -1.88 -4.79 -11.91
CA SER A 13 -0.89 -5.03 -10.85
C SER A 13 -1.15 -4.17 -9.61
N LEU A 14 -1.53 -2.89 -9.77
CA LEU A 14 -1.96 -2.02 -8.68
C LEU A 14 -3.22 -2.55 -7.99
N LEU A 15 -4.22 -2.97 -8.76
CA LEU A 15 -5.47 -3.52 -8.20
C LEU A 15 -5.19 -4.78 -7.39
N ILE A 16 -4.32 -5.68 -7.86
CA ILE A 16 -3.91 -6.88 -7.13
C ILE A 16 -3.22 -6.50 -5.81
N ALA A 17 -2.27 -5.57 -5.85
CA ALA A 17 -1.53 -5.14 -4.66
C ALA A 17 -2.44 -4.49 -3.61
N PHE A 18 -3.32 -3.58 -4.02
CA PHE A 18 -4.30 -2.97 -3.11
C PHE A 18 -5.34 -3.97 -2.60
N SER A 19 -5.79 -4.91 -3.43
CA SER A 19 -6.72 -5.96 -3.01
C SER A 19 -6.09 -6.87 -1.95
N LEU A 20 -4.81 -7.22 -2.12
CA LEU A 20 -4.09 -8.03 -1.15
C LEU A 20 -3.92 -7.31 0.19
N ALA A 21 -3.57 -6.02 0.16
CA ALA A 21 -3.47 -5.18 1.35
C ALA A 21 -4.83 -4.99 2.03
N PHE A 22 -5.90 -4.78 1.25
CA PHE A 22 -7.27 -4.69 1.73
C PHE A 22 -7.73 -5.97 2.43
N LEU A 23 -7.53 -7.13 1.80
CA LEU A 23 -7.86 -8.43 2.38
C LEU A 23 -7.08 -8.67 3.68
N GLY A 24 -5.80 -8.34 3.70
CA GLY A 24 -4.98 -8.42 4.92
C GLY A 24 -5.52 -7.54 6.04
N ALA A 25 -5.80 -6.26 5.76
CA ALA A 25 -6.33 -5.34 6.75
C ALA A 25 -7.73 -5.75 7.23
N GLY A 26 -8.60 -6.21 6.33
CA GLY A 26 -9.94 -6.69 6.65
C GLY A 26 -9.94 -7.95 7.53
N LEU A 27 -9.10 -8.94 7.20
CA LEU A 27 -8.94 -10.15 8.02
C LEU A 27 -8.43 -9.82 9.43
N PHE A 28 -7.49 -8.90 9.54
CA PHE A 28 -6.97 -8.43 10.83
C PHE A 28 -8.08 -7.88 11.73
N VAL A 29 -8.96 -7.08 11.16
CA VAL A 29 -10.05 -6.42 11.87
C VAL A 29 -11.15 -7.42 12.28
N MET A 30 -11.48 -8.36 11.38
CA MET A 30 -12.59 -9.30 11.60
C MET A 30 -12.24 -10.41 12.60
N PHE A 31 -10.98 -10.85 12.61
CA PHE A 31 -10.55 -12.00 13.39
C PHE A 31 -9.19 -11.75 14.08
N PRO A 32 -9.15 -11.00 15.20
CA PRO A 32 -7.90 -10.62 15.87
C PRO A 32 -7.29 -11.77 16.67
N THR A 33 -7.12 -12.95 16.05
CA THR A 33 -6.40 -14.08 16.63
C THR A 33 -4.94 -14.06 16.20
N TYR A 34 -4.02 -14.57 17.00
CA TYR A 34 -2.58 -14.50 16.75
C TYR A 34 -2.17 -14.97 15.34
N SER A 35 -2.66 -16.14 14.91
CA SER A 35 -2.34 -16.68 13.59
C SER A 35 -2.87 -15.84 12.44
N ILE A 36 -4.09 -15.31 12.60
CA ILE A 36 -4.71 -14.46 11.57
C ILE A 36 -4.02 -13.09 11.51
N VAL A 37 -3.67 -12.53 12.66
CA VAL A 37 -2.89 -11.28 12.74
C VAL A 37 -1.57 -11.42 11.97
N LEU A 38 -0.83 -12.50 12.20
CA LEU A 38 0.44 -12.74 11.51
C LEU A 38 0.27 -12.89 10.00
N THR A 39 -0.72 -13.66 9.57
CA THR A 39 -1.06 -13.83 8.15
C THR A 39 -1.52 -12.52 7.50
N SER A 40 -2.31 -11.74 8.22
CA SER A 40 -2.80 -10.43 7.77
C SER A 40 -1.65 -9.43 7.58
N LEU A 41 -0.73 -9.36 8.55
CA LEU A 41 0.46 -8.51 8.44
C LEU A 41 1.34 -8.92 7.26
N PHE A 42 1.50 -10.23 7.04
CA PHE A 42 2.22 -10.74 5.88
C PHE A 42 1.55 -10.33 4.56
N ALA A 43 0.22 -10.47 4.46
CA ALA A 43 -0.54 -10.08 3.28
C ALA A 43 -0.45 -8.56 3.00
N ILE A 44 -0.58 -7.73 4.05
CA ILE A 44 -0.40 -6.27 3.95
C ILE A 44 1.01 -5.95 3.48
N GLY A 45 2.04 -6.55 4.10
CA GLY A 45 3.44 -6.35 3.74
C GLY A 45 3.73 -6.73 2.30
N LEU A 46 3.20 -7.85 1.83
CA LEU A 46 3.33 -8.30 0.45
C LEU A 46 2.65 -7.32 -0.54
N GLY A 47 1.44 -6.87 -0.22
CA GLY A 47 0.74 -5.84 -1.00
C GLY A 47 1.54 -4.55 -1.09
N MET A 48 2.08 -4.06 0.03
CA MET A 48 2.91 -2.86 0.08
C MET A 48 4.23 -3.02 -0.70
N ALA A 49 4.89 -4.16 -0.61
CA ALA A 49 6.09 -4.45 -1.39
C ALA A 49 5.80 -4.46 -2.91
N MET A 50 4.66 -5.03 -3.31
CA MET A 50 4.22 -4.96 -4.71
C MET A 50 3.98 -3.53 -5.16
N LEU A 51 3.30 -2.69 -4.35
CA LEU A 51 3.06 -1.28 -4.66
C LEU A 51 4.37 -0.52 -4.89
N GLN A 52 5.38 -0.72 -4.03
CA GLN A 52 6.68 -0.06 -4.17
C GLN A 52 7.36 -0.38 -5.52
N VAL A 53 7.29 -1.63 -5.96
CA VAL A 53 7.86 -2.03 -7.26
C VAL A 53 7.08 -1.47 -8.43
N ILE A 54 5.74 -1.42 -8.34
CA ILE A 54 4.86 -0.98 -9.42
C ILE A 54 4.90 0.54 -9.61
N ILE A 55 5.06 1.30 -8.52
CA ILE A 55 4.97 2.76 -8.57
C ILE A 55 6.14 3.39 -9.35
N LEU A 56 7.32 2.75 -9.34
CA LEU A 56 8.52 3.26 -10.01
C LEU A 56 8.34 3.37 -11.53
N PRO A 57 8.00 2.30 -12.27
CA PRO A 57 7.78 2.41 -13.72
C PRO A 57 6.58 3.30 -14.05
N LEU A 58 5.51 3.29 -13.23
CA LEU A 58 4.38 4.18 -13.45
C LEU A 58 4.74 5.66 -13.31
N MET A 59 5.61 6.01 -12.35
CA MET A 59 6.10 7.39 -12.20
C MET A 59 6.96 7.83 -13.38
N ARG A 60 7.75 6.91 -13.96
CA ARG A 60 8.55 7.18 -15.17
C ARG A 60 7.64 7.48 -16.36
N GLU A 61 6.64 6.64 -16.61
CA GLU A 61 5.71 6.82 -17.74
C GLU A 61 4.82 8.07 -17.57
N ALA A 62 4.26 8.30 -16.39
CA ALA A 62 3.36 9.42 -16.14
C ALA A 62 4.09 10.77 -16.05
N GLY A 63 5.30 10.81 -15.47
CA GLY A 63 6.06 12.04 -15.22
C GLY A 63 7.12 12.37 -16.28
N GLY A 64 7.40 11.45 -17.19
CA GLY A 64 8.46 11.54 -18.18
C GLY A 64 9.87 11.38 -17.58
N GLU A 65 10.81 10.92 -18.39
CA GLU A 65 12.18 10.62 -17.95
C GLU A 65 12.91 11.82 -17.33
N LYS A 66 12.68 13.02 -17.84
CA LYS A 66 13.36 14.25 -17.36
C LYS A 66 13.02 14.60 -15.91
N LYS A 67 11.81 14.27 -15.43
CA LYS A 67 11.33 14.58 -14.08
C LYS A 67 11.32 13.36 -13.16
N TYR A 68 11.66 12.20 -13.68
CA TYR A 68 11.57 10.95 -12.92
C TYR A 68 12.35 10.99 -11.60
N ALA A 69 13.63 11.39 -11.64
CA ALA A 69 14.47 11.48 -10.45
C ALA A 69 13.89 12.43 -9.40
N PHE A 70 13.40 13.59 -9.83
CA PHE A 70 12.77 14.55 -8.92
C PHE A 70 11.49 13.98 -8.29
N ASN A 71 10.61 13.39 -9.10
CA ASN A 71 9.36 12.79 -8.63
C ASN A 71 9.63 11.63 -7.65
N GLN A 72 10.66 10.83 -7.89
CA GLN A 72 11.07 9.74 -7.01
C GLN A 72 11.55 10.26 -5.66
N VAL A 73 12.41 11.27 -5.65
CA VAL A 73 12.88 11.91 -4.40
C VAL A 73 11.70 12.51 -3.63
N LEU A 74 10.81 13.21 -4.32
CA LEU A 74 9.61 13.79 -3.70
C LEU A 74 8.72 12.71 -3.06
N ALA A 75 8.50 11.59 -3.74
CA ALA A 75 7.73 10.46 -3.21
C ALA A 75 8.41 9.87 -1.95
N GLN A 76 9.75 9.75 -1.95
CA GLN A 76 10.50 9.27 -0.79
C GLN A 76 10.43 10.24 0.40
N ILE A 77 10.45 11.54 0.15
CA ILE A 77 10.28 12.57 1.21
C ILE A 77 8.88 12.45 1.82
N VAL A 78 7.83 12.32 1.00
CA VAL A 78 6.45 12.14 1.47
C VAL A 78 6.32 10.85 2.28
N PHE A 79 6.89 9.75 1.81
CA PHE A 79 6.91 8.48 2.52
C PHE A 79 7.64 8.56 3.87
N GLY A 80 8.81 9.21 3.89
CA GLY A 80 9.58 9.44 5.12
C GLY A 80 8.83 10.31 6.12
N ALA A 81 8.22 11.40 5.66
CA ALA A 81 7.40 12.28 6.49
C ALA A 81 6.19 11.54 7.08
N ALA A 82 5.48 10.75 6.27
CA ALA A 82 4.35 9.94 6.72
C ALA A 82 4.79 8.90 7.77
N SER A 83 5.93 8.23 7.56
CA SER A 83 6.50 7.28 8.51
C SER A 83 6.87 7.93 9.84
N PHE A 84 7.46 9.15 9.79
CA PHE A 84 7.78 9.93 10.98
C PHE A 84 6.53 10.37 11.75
N MET A 85 5.47 10.77 11.05
CA MET A 85 4.22 11.21 11.67
C MET A 85 3.36 10.06 12.21
N SER A 86 3.54 8.84 11.72
CA SER A 86 2.71 7.69 12.05
C SER A 86 2.57 7.43 13.57
N PRO A 87 3.64 7.43 14.40
CA PRO A 87 3.52 7.24 15.85
C PRO A 87 2.68 8.33 16.53
N PHE A 88 2.79 9.58 16.08
CA PHE A 88 2.03 10.69 16.64
C PHE A 88 0.53 10.57 16.31
N VAL A 89 0.22 10.17 15.08
CA VAL A 89 -1.16 9.91 14.66
C VAL A 89 -1.76 8.77 15.49
N LEU A 90 -1.03 7.67 15.66
CA LEU A 90 -1.48 6.55 16.47
C LEU A 90 -1.69 6.96 17.94
N ALA A 91 -0.74 7.66 18.54
CA ALA A 91 -0.85 8.13 19.93
C ALA A 91 -2.03 9.09 20.11
N GLY A 92 -2.24 10.01 19.17
CA GLY A 92 -3.39 10.92 19.18
C GLY A 92 -4.73 10.19 19.06
N LEU A 93 -4.79 9.18 18.17
CA LEU A 93 -5.97 8.35 17.97
C LEU A 93 -6.29 7.53 19.23
N MET A 94 -5.27 6.89 19.82
CA MET A 94 -5.40 6.13 21.07
C MET A 94 -5.94 7.00 22.19
N ARG A 95 -5.36 8.19 22.39
CA ARG A 95 -5.79 9.12 23.43
C ARG A 95 -7.26 9.53 23.29
N LYS A 96 -7.73 9.76 22.05
CA LYS A 96 -9.12 10.12 21.79
C LYS A 96 -10.09 8.93 21.95
N LEU A 97 -9.66 7.72 21.63
CA LEU A 97 -10.50 6.52 21.74
C LEU A 97 -10.62 6.03 23.19
N THR A 98 -9.56 6.16 24.01
CA THR A 98 -9.54 5.73 25.41
C THR A 98 -9.96 6.81 26.39
N GLY A 99 -10.07 8.06 25.95
CA GLY A 99 -10.51 9.18 26.79
C GLY A 99 -11.99 9.08 27.18
N GLU A 100 -12.32 9.56 28.38
CA GLU A 100 -13.69 9.55 28.91
C GLU A 100 -14.60 10.57 28.22
N ASP A 101 -14.05 11.64 27.65
CA ASP A 101 -14.81 12.61 26.86
C ASP A 101 -14.98 12.10 25.42
N PRO A 102 -16.22 11.83 24.99
CA PRO A 102 -16.46 11.56 23.58
C PRO A 102 -16.17 12.84 22.82
N ALA A 103 -15.02 12.88 22.16
CA ALA A 103 -14.73 13.97 21.23
C ALA A 103 -15.98 14.17 20.36
N ASN A 104 -16.42 15.42 20.20
CA ASN A 104 -17.57 15.78 19.35
C ASN A 104 -17.37 15.39 17.86
N ASP A 105 -16.27 14.74 17.55
CA ASP A 105 -15.90 14.24 16.24
C ASP A 105 -16.72 13.01 15.86
N PHE A 106 -17.58 13.14 14.87
CA PHE A 106 -18.35 12.04 14.26
C PHE A 106 -17.45 10.85 13.91
N PHE A 107 -16.23 11.11 13.41
CA PHE A 107 -15.28 10.07 13.01
C PHE A 107 -14.76 9.25 14.21
N ILE A 108 -14.48 9.88 15.33
CA ILE A 108 -14.05 9.18 16.56
C ILE A 108 -15.20 8.34 17.13
N ARG A 109 -16.43 8.86 17.12
CA ARG A 109 -17.61 8.10 17.52
C ARG A 109 -17.83 6.87 16.65
N PHE A 110 -17.69 7.03 15.34
CA PHE A 110 -17.78 5.93 14.39
C PHE A 110 -16.73 4.86 14.66
N LEU A 111 -15.47 5.25 14.82
CA LEU A 111 -14.37 4.32 15.14
C LEU A 111 -14.60 3.63 16.50
N LYS A 112 -15.06 4.36 17.51
CA LYS A 112 -15.36 3.81 18.84
C LYS A 112 -16.50 2.76 18.77
N GLY A 113 -17.46 2.94 17.88
CA GLY A 113 -18.56 1.98 17.67
C GLY A 113 -18.14 0.68 16.97
N ILE A 114 -17.06 0.70 16.17
CA ILE A 114 -16.60 -0.46 15.39
C ILE A 114 -15.41 -1.16 16.06
N THR A 115 -14.62 -0.42 16.82
CA THR A 115 -13.39 -0.95 17.44
C THR A 115 -13.73 -1.63 18.77
N PRO A 116 -13.27 -2.88 18.99
CA PRO A 116 -13.43 -3.52 20.31
C PRO A 116 -12.71 -2.71 21.40
N GLU A 117 -13.37 -2.51 22.53
CA GLU A 117 -12.80 -1.75 23.68
C GLU A 117 -11.49 -2.37 24.20
N SER A 118 -11.33 -3.68 24.04
CA SER A 118 -10.11 -4.41 24.43
C SER A 118 -8.92 -4.18 23.49
N LEU A 119 -9.16 -3.68 22.26
CA LEU A 119 -8.14 -3.55 21.20
C LEU A 119 -8.24 -2.19 20.48
N PRO A 120 -8.12 -1.06 21.20
CA PRO A 120 -8.30 0.27 20.60
C PRO A 120 -7.30 0.57 19.46
N TRP A 121 -6.13 -0.05 19.47
CA TRP A 121 -5.13 0.07 18.40
C TRP A 121 -5.56 -0.57 17.06
N SER A 122 -6.54 -1.48 17.06
CA SER A 122 -7.08 -2.07 15.83
C SER A 122 -7.86 -1.06 14.99
N SER A 123 -8.27 0.07 15.57
CA SER A 123 -8.90 1.18 14.86
C SER A 123 -8.09 1.70 13.68
N LEU A 124 -6.75 1.64 13.76
CA LEU A 124 -5.87 2.02 12.67
C LEU A 124 -6.05 1.14 11.44
N TYR A 125 -6.27 -0.15 11.63
CA TYR A 125 -6.51 -1.11 10.54
C TYR A 125 -7.88 -0.92 9.90
N PHE A 126 -8.89 -0.47 10.65
CA PHE A 126 -10.16 -0.02 10.08
C PHE A 126 -9.96 1.17 9.13
N ILE A 127 -9.18 2.17 9.57
CA ILE A 127 -8.83 3.32 8.72
C ILE A 127 -8.12 2.85 7.46
N PHE A 128 -7.13 1.97 7.57
CA PHE A 128 -6.43 1.42 6.40
C PHE A 128 -7.37 0.66 5.47
N THR A 129 -8.30 -0.13 6.00
CA THR A 129 -9.29 -0.84 5.20
C THR A 129 -10.13 0.14 4.38
N ILE A 130 -10.61 1.23 4.99
CA ILE A 130 -11.37 2.28 4.29
C ILE A 130 -10.50 2.94 3.20
N VAL A 131 -9.27 3.30 3.53
CA VAL A 131 -8.34 3.91 2.56
C VAL A 131 -8.08 2.98 1.39
N PHE A 132 -7.87 1.68 1.62
CA PHE A 132 -7.66 0.71 0.54
C PHE A 132 -8.90 0.56 -0.36
N VAL A 133 -10.12 0.59 0.20
CA VAL A 133 -11.36 0.61 -0.59
C VAL A 133 -11.42 1.85 -1.47
N ILE A 134 -11.16 3.02 -0.90
CA ILE A 134 -11.14 4.28 -1.67
C ILE A 134 -10.11 4.19 -2.80
N MET A 135 -8.91 3.70 -2.52
CA MET A 135 -7.86 3.57 -3.53
C MET A 135 -8.22 2.55 -4.62
N LEU A 136 -8.86 1.41 -4.28
CA LEU A 136 -9.36 0.46 -5.25
C LEU A 136 -10.39 1.09 -6.19
N VAL A 137 -11.31 1.88 -5.63
CA VAL A 137 -12.31 2.62 -6.40
C VAL A 137 -11.64 3.63 -7.33
N VAL A 138 -10.74 4.47 -6.80
CA VAL A 138 -10.01 5.48 -7.59
C VAL A 138 -9.24 4.83 -8.73
N ILE A 139 -8.47 3.77 -8.46
CA ILE A 139 -7.67 3.08 -9.48
C ILE A 139 -8.56 2.44 -10.55
N SER A 140 -9.74 1.94 -10.18
CA SER A 140 -10.68 1.34 -11.13
C SER A 140 -11.17 2.36 -12.17
N TYR A 141 -11.40 3.60 -11.75
CA TYR A 141 -11.87 4.68 -12.65
C TYR A 141 -10.75 5.40 -13.41
N VAL A 142 -9.55 5.48 -12.84
CA VAL A 142 -8.42 6.17 -13.48
C VAL A 142 -7.87 5.35 -14.64
N LYS A 143 -7.61 6.03 -15.77
CA LYS A 143 -6.91 5.45 -16.92
C LYS A 143 -5.41 5.59 -16.68
N PHE A 144 -4.71 4.47 -16.59
CA PHE A 144 -3.26 4.44 -16.48
C PHE A 144 -2.61 4.31 -17.87
N PRO A 145 -1.45 4.93 -18.11
CA PRO A 145 -0.66 4.69 -19.29
C PRO A 145 -0.24 3.20 -19.35
N LYS A 146 -0.05 2.68 -20.54
CA LYS A 146 0.53 1.35 -20.71
C LYS A 146 2.00 1.45 -20.31
N VAL A 147 2.39 0.66 -19.33
CA VAL A 147 3.79 0.52 -18.91
C VAL A 147 4.42 -0.50 -19.84
N GLU A 148 5.26 -0.05 -20.77
CA GLU A 148 6.15 -0.88 -21.56
C GLU A 148 7.51 -0.88 -20.85
N LEU A 149 7.92 -2.03 -20.29
CA LEU A 149 9.25 -2.16 -19.74
C LEU A 149 10.24 -2.12 -20.91
N LYS A 150 11.18 -1.20 -20.87
CA LYS A 150 12.19 -1.09 -21.92
C LYS A 150 13.06 -2.34 -21.94
N GLU A 151 13.48 -2.77 -23.13
CA GLU A 151 14.34 -3.96 -23.34
C GLU A 151 15.63 -3.92 -22.52
N ASP A 152 16.10 -2.74 -22.13
CA ASP A 152 17.30 -2.56 -21.27
C ASP A 152 17.09 -3.11 -19.84
N GLU A 153 15.86 -3.13 -19.34
CA GLU A 153 15.54 -3.74 -18.03
C GLU A 153 15.36 -5.27 -18.14
N LEU A 154 14.99 -5.75 -19.33
CA LEU A 154 14.91 -7.18 -19.65
C LEU A 154 16.32 -7.80 -19.81
N SER A 155 17.30 -7.04 -20.30
CA SER A 155 18.67 -7.52 -20.48
C SER A 155 19.35 -7.85 -19.14
N LEU A 156 19.00 -7.16 -18.06
CA LEU A 156 19.52 -7.47 -16.71
C LEU A 156 19.01 -8.82 -16.17
N ILE A 157 17.89 -9.32 -16.67
CA ILE A 157 17.34 -10.63 -16.31
C ILE A 157 17.99 -11.75 -17.14
N HIS A 158 18.45 -11.44 -18.36
CA HIS A 158 19.11 -12.38 -19.27
C HIS A 158 20.63 -12.53 -19.09
N ILE A 159 21.27 -11.76 -18.18
CA ILE A 159 22.71 -11.92 -17.87
C ILE A 159 23.06 -13.29 -17.26
N SER A 160 22.10 -14.16 -17.01
CA SER A 160 22.34 -15.51 -16.50
C SER A 160 22.41 -16.60 -17.59
N GLU A 161 22.30 -16.29 -18.88
CA GLU A 161 22.60 -17.30 -19.89
C GLU A 161 24.13 -17.43 -20.07
N PRO A 162 24.71 -18.58 -19.73
CA PRO A 162 26.13 -18.78 -19.97
C PRO A 162 26.38 -18.78 -21.49
N THR A 163 27.19 -17.85 -21.95
CA THR A 163 27.74 -17.84 -23.29
C THR A 163 28.29 -19.23 -23.60
N ARG A 164 27.67 -19.98 -24.52
CA ARG A 164 28.23 -21.22 -25.02
C ARG A 164 29.59 -20.93 -25.65
N PRO A 165 30.67 -21.59 -25.24
CA PRO A 165 31.92 -21.51 -25.96
C PRO A 165 31.76 -22.20 -27.32
N TYR A 166 32.28 -21.56 -28.35
CA TYR A 166 32.39 -22.13 -29.69
C TYR A 166 33.35 -23.32 -29.66
#